data_c143f008565f7e564df4541d8a14daed
#
_entry.id   c143f008565f7e564df4541d8a14daed
#
_cell.length_a   1.000
_cell.length_b   1.000
_cell.length_c   1.000
_cell.angle_alpha   90.00
_cell.angle_beta   90.00
_cell.angle_gamma   90.00
#
_symmetry.space_group_name_H-M   'P 1'
#
loop_
_entity.id
_entity.type
_entity.pdbx_description
1 polymer ?
#
loop_
_entity_poly.entity_id
_entity_poly.type
_entity_poly.pdbx_seq_one_letter_code
_entity_poly.pdbx_strand_id
1 'polypeptide(L)'
;EFDLIVGHGTTLEHWELTIKFYLGIGDTTQTNAWFGPNPTDRLDLKLQRLLSHQMTLATTLAGQTLLKSQFGASNAEVKGIVKGRLFHPYSAWLDQQWQYPETIAADHLRGWWLTVDDFICRFNNGSPRFRPLTKRDWLSELQAVPVDERLPADRCLAALSSSREHYAHHVAMLDDNGLETSRGFVVMAPWLEVTQAQDQTV
;
A
#
# COMPACT_ATOMS: atom_id res chain seq x y z
N GLU A 1 13.78 -16.38 -8.31
CA GLU A 1 13.84 -15.39 -9.39
C GLU A 1 14.31 -14.07 -8.79
N PHE A 2 15.29 -13.39 -9.43
CA PHE A 2 15.72 -12.04 -9.07
C PHE A 2 14.78 -11.02 -9.71
N ASP A 3 14.41 -9.97 -8.97
CA ASP A 3 13.62 -8.87 -9.54
C ASP A 3 14.46 -8.07 -10.54
N LEU A 4 15.67 -7.68 -10.13
CA LEU A 4 16.58 -6.89 -10.99
C LEU A 4 18.04 -7.13 -10.63
N ILE A 5 18.90 -7.28 -11.64
CA ILE A 5 20.37 -7.27 -11.50
C ILE A 5 20.90 -6.05 -12.25
N VAL A 6 21.66 -5.22 -11.53
CA VAL A 6 22.26 -3.98 -12.05
C VAL A 6 23.78 -4.09 -12.05
N GLY A 7 24.40 -3.81 -13.18
CA GLY A 7 25.85 -3.81 -13.32
C GLY A 7 26.43 -2.39 -13.28
N HIS A 8 27.42 -2.18 -12.39
CA HIS A 8 28.21 -0.95 -12.33
C HIS A 8 29.71 -1.28 -12.45
N GLY A 9 30.23 -1.19 -13.66
CA GLY A 9 31.64 -1.56 -13.92
C GLY A 9 31.88 -3.03 -13.58
N THR A 10 32.67 -3.29 -12.52
CA THR A 10 32.99 -4.65 -12.05
C THR A 10 32.10 -5.15 -10.93
N THR A 11 31.15 -4.36 -10.44
CA THR A 11 30.24 -4.72 -9.35
C THR A 11 28.86 -5.05 -9.87
N LEU A 12 28.21 -6.05 -9.26
CA LEU A 12 26.79 -6.37 -9.48
C LEU A 12 26.00 -6.00 -8.24
N GLU A 13 24.78 -5.51 -8.47
CA GLU A 13 23.79 -5.28 -7.44
C GLU A 13 22.56 -6.13 -7.75
N HIS A 14 22.04 -6.81 -6.73
CA HIS A 14 20.74 -7.49 -6.75
C HIS A 14 19.72 -6.62 -6.04
N TRP A 15 18.75 -6.12 -6.77
CA TRP A 15 17.68 -5.27 -6.24
C TRP A 15 16.38 -6.06 -6.14
N GLU A 16 15.83 -6.14 -4.92
CA GLU A 16 14.48 -6.62 -4.68
C GLU A 16 13.54 -5.43 -4.51
N LEU A 17 12.55 -5.34 -5.39
CA LEU A 17 11.65 -4.20 -5.50
C LEU A 17 10.25 -4.60 -5.01
N THR A 18 9.66 -3.82 -4.12
CA THR A 18 8.27 -4.04 -3.73
C THR A 18 7.55 -2.71 -3.53
N ILE A 19 6.30 -2.67 -4.01
CA ILE A 19 5.40 -1.54 -3.79
C ILE A 19 4.19 -2.07 -3.05
N LYS A 20 3.89 -1.45 -1.90
CA LYS A 20 2.85 -1.92 -0.99
C LYS A 20 2.02 -0.77 -0.43
N PHE A 21 0.76 -1.10 -0.15
CA PHE A 21 -0.23 -0.21 0.42
C PHE A 21 -0.85 -0.93 1.61
N TYR A 22 -0.74 -0.34 2.80
CA TYR A 22 -1.20 -0.96 4.04
C TYR A 22 -2.06 0.02 4.84
N LEU A 23 -3.11 -0.51 5.48
CA LEU A 23 -4.02 0.20 6.37
C LEU A 23 -3.67 -0.19 7.82
N GLY A 24 -3.49 0.81 8.68
CA GLY A 24 -3.15 0.59 10.09
C GLY A 24 -4.39 0.35 10.94
N ILE A 25 -4.39 -0.74 11.73
CA ILE A 25 -5.44 -1.14 12.66
C ILE A 25 -4.80 -1.40 14.03
N GLY A 26 -5.42 -0.92 15.11
CA GLY A 26 -4.90 -1.14 16.47
C GLY A 26 -3.62 -0.36 16.75
N ASP A 27 -2.60 -1.03 17.32
CA ASP A 27 -1.31 -0.40 17.64
C ASP A 27 -0.43 -0.27 16.39
N THR A 28 -0.56 0.83 15.68
CA THR A 28 0.16 1.11 14.44
C THR A 28 1.67 1.34 14.61
N THR A 29 2.21 1.29 15.83
CA THR A 29 3.66 1.25 16.05
C THR A 29 4.26 -0.12 15.72
N GLN A 30 3.42 -1.16 15.62
CA GLN A 30 3.81 -2.53 15.33
C GLN A 30 3.61 -2.85 13.85
N THR A 31 4.53 -3.62 13.26
CA THR A 31 4.44 -4.01 11.84
C THR A 31 3.29 -4.96 11.53
N ASN A 32 2.83 -5.77 12.50
CA ASN A 32 1.70 -6.68 12.38
C ASN A 32 0.33 -5.99 12.38
N ALA A 33 0.26 -4.71 12.77
CA ALA A 33 -0.94 -3.87 12.74
C ALA A 33 -1.27 -3.28 11.35
N TRP A 34 -0.50 -3.61 10.31
CA TRP A 34 -0.65 -3.04 8.96
C TRP A 34 -1.10 -4.10 7.96
N PHE A 35 -2.33 -3.96 7.48
CA PHE A 35 -3.02 -4.90 6.60
C PHE A 35 -3.14 -4.33 5.18
N GLY A 36 -2.96 -5.18 4.17
CA GLY A 36 -3.18 -4.80 2.78
C GLY A 36 -4.66 -4.59 2.44
N PRO A 37 -4.97 -4.04 1.25
CA PRO A 37 -6.33 -4.03 0.72
C PRO A 37 -6.95 -5.44 0.64
N ASN A 38 -6.15 -6.46 0.41
CA ASN A 38 -6.46 -7.83 0.74
C ASN A 38 -6.07 -8.07 2.21
N PRO A 39 -7.00 -8.36 3.12
CA PRO A 39 -6.73 -8.46 4.55
C PRO A 39 -5.78 -9.60 4.95
N THR A 40 -5.50 -10.54 4.04
CA THR A 40 -4.50 -11.61 4.28
C THR A 40 -3.06 -11.15 3.98
N ASP A 41 -2.86 -9.99 3.32
CA ASP A 41 -1.53 -9.40 3.10
C ASP A 41 -1.20 -8.50 4.30
N ARG A 42 -0.10 -8.79 5.00
CA ARG A 42 0.33 -8.10 6.21
C ARG A 42 1.78 -7.64 6.09
N LEU A 43 2.10 -6.45 6.60
CA LEU A 43 3.41 -5.82 6.46
C LEU A 43 4.53 -6.65 7.10
N ASP A 44 4.33 -7.16 8.31
CA ASP A 44 5.32 -7.97 9.02
C ASP A 44 5.68 -9.26 8.23
N LEU A 45 4.67 -9.96 7.70
CA LEU A 45 4.89 -11.17 6.90
C LEU A 45 5.62 -10.85 5.58
N LYS A 46 5.30 -9.70 4.98
CA LYS A 46 5.99 -9.25 3.77
C LYS A 46 7.45 -8.89 4.04
N LEU A 47 7.73 -8.14 5.13
CA LEU A 47 9.09 -7.79 5.51
C LEU A 47 9.90 -9.03 5.89
N GLN A 48 9.32 -9.96 6.65
CA GLN A 48 9.96 -11.23 6.98
C GLN A 48 10.36 -12.00 5.71
N ARG A 49 9.43 -12.14 4.75
CA ARG A 49 9.72 -12.85 3.50
C ARG A 49 10.79 -12.14 2.66
N LEU A 50 10.75 -10.82 2.59
CA LEU A 50 11.77 -10.02 1.89
C LEU A 50 13.16 -10.30 2.48
N LEU A 51 13.31 -10.16 3.79
CA LEU A 51 14.60 -10.28 4.47
C LEU A 51 15.12 -11.72 4.51
N SER A 52 14.25 -12.69 4.82
CA SER A 52 14.70 -14.09 5.03
C SER A 52 14.82 -14.91 3.75
N HIS A 53 14.17 -14.48 2.66
CA HIS A 53 14.13 -15.26 1.43
C HIS A 53 14.60 -14.47 0.20
N GLN A 54 13.97 -13.36 -0.13
CA GLN A 54 14.26 -12.65 -1.38
C GLN A 54 15.67 -12.02 -1.36
N MET A 55 16.02 -11.30 -0.30
CA MET A 55 17.35 -10.68 -0.18
C MET A 55 18.49 -11.68 -0.01
N THR A 56 18.22 -12.95 0.30
CA THR A 56 19.24 -14.00 0.40
C THR A 56 19.47 -14.76 -0.91
N LEU A 57 18.69 -14.52 -1.97
CA LEU A 57 18.78 -15.26 -3.23
C LEU A 57 20.19 -15.25 -3.84
N ALA A 58 20.86 -14.11 -3.84
CA ALA A 58 22.22 -13.97 -4.39
C ALA A 58 23.27 -14.81 -3.66
N THR A 59 23.03 -15.19 -2.40
CA THR A 59 23.96 -16.01 -1.58
C THR A 59 23.69 -17.51 -1.71
N THR A 60 22.56 -17.92 -2.29
CA THR A 60 22.26 -19.33 -2.54
C THR A 60 23.15 -19.92 -3.64
N LEU A 61 23.41 -21.23 -3.59
CA LEU A 61 24.18 -21.92 -4.62
C LEU A 61 23.58 -21.70 -6.03
N ALA A 62 22.25 -21.77 -6.15
CA ALA A 62 21.54 -21.55 -7.41
C ALA A 62 21.70 -20.10 -7.89
N GLY A 63 21.58 -19.11 -6.99
CA GLY A 63 21.78 -17.69 -7.29
C GLY A 63 23.20 -17.40 -7.76
N GLN A 64 24.20 -17.87 -7.04
CA GLN A 64 25.61 -17.73 -7.41
C GLN A 64 25.94 -18.37 -8.76
N THR A 65 25.39 -19.56 -9.02
CA THR A 65 25.55 -20.25 -10.31
C THR A 65 24.96 -19.43 -11.46
N LEU A 66 23.77 -18.87 -11.24
CA LEU A 66 23.11 -18.03 -12.24
C LEU A 66 23.90 -16.73 -12.49
N LEU A 67 24.30 -16.02 -11.44
CA LEU A 67 25.11 -14.80 -11.55
C LEU A 67 26.42 -15.05 -12.29
N LYS A 68 27.11 -16.15 -11.98
CA LYS A 68 28.36 -16.52 -12.65
C LYS A 68 28.14 -16.84 -14.11
N SER A 69 27.09 -17.58 -14.46
CA SER A 69 26.82 -17.99 -15.83
C SER A 69 26.36 -16.83 -16.73
N GLN A 70 25.62 -15.86 -16.18
CA GLN A 70 25.05 -14.74 -16.95
C GLN A 70 25.94 -13.50 -16.96
N PHE A 71 26.66 -13.25 -15.84
CA PHE A 71 27.38 -11.98 -15.64
C PHE A 71 28.87 -12.16 -15.33
N GLY A 72 29.36 -13.40 -15.20
CA GLY A 72 30.76 -13.69 -14.91
C GLY A 72 31.17 -13.43 -13.46
N ALA A 73 30.26 -13.04 -12.57
CA ALA A 73 30.49 -12.76 -11.15
C ALA A 73 29.61 -13.66 -10.28
N SER A 74 30.16 -14.18 -9.17
CA SER A 74 29.45 -15.08 -8.26
C SER A 74 28.76 -14.37 -7.08
N ASN A 75 28.99 -13.06 -6.92
CA ASN A 75 28.43 -12.25 -5.84
C ASN A 75 27.75 -11.00 -6.39
N ALA A 76 26.72 -10.53 -5.69
CA ALA A 76 26.09 -9.24 -5.92
C ALA A 76 25.80 -8.57 -4.57
N GLU A 77 25.95 -7.25 -4.50
CA GLU A 77 25.46 -6.45 -3.37
C GLU A 77 23.94 -6.47 -3.37
N VAL A 78 23.31 -6.75 -2.22
CA VAL A 78 21.85 -6.89 -2.16
C VAL A 78 21.20 -5.60 -1.65
N LYS A 79 20.19 -5.11 -2.37
CA LYS A 79 19.42 -3.91 -2.03
C LYS A 79 17.93 -4.23 -2.03
N GLY A 80 17.26 -3.96 -0.90
CA GLY A 80 15.80 -4.01 -0.78
C GLY A 80 15.21 -2.62 -0.95
N ILE A 81 14.33 -2.43 -1.94
CA ILE A 81 13.62 -1.17 -2.17
C ILE A 81 12.14 -1.39 -1.89
N VAL A 82 11.68 -0.88 -0.75
CA VAL A 82 10.27 -0.93 -0.35
C VAL A 82 9.67 0.46 -0.50
N LYS A 83 8.70 0.60 -1.39
CA LYS A 83 7.97 1.84 -1.64
C LYS A 83 6.47 1.60 -1.44
N GLY A 84 5.71 2.67 -1.28
CA GLY A 84 4.26 2.61 -1.17
C GLY A 84 3.68 3.68 -0.29
N ARG A 85 2.53 3.37 0.33
CA ARG A 85 1.80 4.32 1.16
C ARG A 85 1.19 3.61 2.36
N LEU A 86 1.26 4.25 3.53
CA LEU A 86 0.56 3.83 4.73
C LEU A 86 -0.73 4.66 4.90
N PHE A 87 -1.83 3.98 5.21
CA PHE A 87 -3.14 4.60 5.39
C PHE A 87 -3.54 4.52 6.85
N HIS A 88 -3.71 5.67 7.47
CA HIS A 88 -4.07 5.81 8.87
C HIS A 88 -5.59 5.93 9.02
N PRO A 89 -6.18 5.60 10.18
CA PRO A 89 -7.55 5.99 10.48
C PRO A 89 -7.77 7.47 10.17
N TYR A 90 -8.90 7.82 9.57
CA TYR A 90 -9.16 9.16 9.06
C TYR A 90 -9.01 10.26 10.14
N SER A 91 -9.40 9.99 11.39
CA SER A 91 -9.19 10.91 12.52
C SER A 91 -7.71 11.20 12.75
N ALA A 92 -6.89 10.17 12.87
CA ALA A 92 -5.44 10.31 13.05
C ALA A 92 -4.77 11.02 11.86
N TRP A 93 -5.28 10.79 10.64
CA TRP A 93 -4.79 11.47 9.44
C TRP A 93 -5.13 12.98 9.45
N LEU A 94 -6.34 13.37 9.88
CA LEU A 94 -6.74 14.76 10.01
C LEU A 94 -5.92 15.51 11.07
N ASP A 95 -5.74 14.87 12.24
CA ASP A 95 -5.03 15.46 13.38
C ASP A 95 -3.51 15.44 13.20
N GLN A 96 -3.02 14.84 12.11
CA GLN A 96 -1.59 14.65 11.83
C GLN A 96 -0.85 13.90 12.94
N GLN A 97 -1.56 13.07 13.69
CA GLN A 97 -1.02 12.24 14.78
C GLN A 97 -0.76 10.81 14.30
N TRP A 98 0.21 10.68 13.40
CA TRP A 98 0.53 9.39 12.80
C TRP A 98 1.50 8.60 13.67
N GLN A 99 1.10 7.40 14.01
CA GLN A 99 1.98 6.39 14.60
C GLN A 99 2.29 5.34 13.53
N TYR A 100 3.54 4.91 13.47
CA TYR A 100 4.02 3.91 12.51
C TYR A 100 5.28 3.23 13.07
N PRO A 101 5.66 2.02 12.57
CA PRO A 101 6.83 1.32 13.04
C PRO A 101 8.12 2.12 12.79
N GLU A 102 9.05 2.09 13.75
CA GLU A 102 10.36 2.78 13.64
C GLU A 102 11.17 2.37 12.42
N THR A 103 10.92 1.17 11.88
CA THR A 103 11.56 0.66 10.67
C THR A 103 11.08 1.33 9.38
N ILE A 104 10.02 2.13 9.45
CA ILE A 104 9.45 2.85 8.31
C ILE A 104 10.02 4.27 8.26
N ALA A 105 10.43 4.71 7.08
CA ALA A 105 10.96 6.05 6.87
C ALA A 105 9.94 7.14 7.25
N ALA A 106 10.39 8.19 7.94
CA ALA A 106 9.53 9.25 8.43
C ALA A 106 8.83 10.05 7.32
N ASP A 107 9.40 10.05 6.11
CA ASP A 107 8.89 10.72 4.91
C ASP A 107 8.02 9.82 4.02
N HIS A 108 7.60 8.62 4.52
CA HIS A 108 6.72 7.74 3.76
C HIS A 108 5.42 8.43 3.35
N LEU A 109 4.87 8.04 2.20
CA LEU A 109 3.60 8.57 1.72
C LEU A 109 2.45 8.11 2.62
N ARG A 110 1.51 9.02 2.91
CA ARG A 110 0.39 8.79 3.82
C ARG A 110 -0.94 8.98 3.11
N GLY A 111 -1.91 8.19 3.54
CA GLY A 111 -3.30 8.33 3.17
C GLY A 111 -4.20 8.06 4.38
N TRP A 112 -5.48 7.98 4.15
CA TRP A 112 -6.49 7.74 5.18
C TRP A 112 -7.32 6.49 4.85
N TRP A 113 -7.99 5.94 5.85
CA TRP A 113 -9.05 4.95 5.61
C TRP A 113 -10.26 5.20 6.51
N LEU A 114 -11.43 4.82 6.02
CA LEU A 114 -12.73 4.91 6.70
C LEU A 114 -13.53 3.63 6.45
N THR A 115 -14.44 3.33 7.37
CA THR A 115 -15.52 2.39 7.08
C THR A 115 -16.52 2.99 6.09
N VAL A 116 -17.35 2.15 5.46
CA VAL A 116 -18.45 2.63 4.60
C VAL A 116 -19.37 3.58 5.34
N ASP A 117 -19.74 3.22 6.57
CA ASP A 117 -20.69 4.02 7.37
C ASP A 117 -20.11 5.38 7.73
N ASP A 118 -18.83 5.42 8.17
CA ASP A 118 -18.13 6.66 8.48
C ASP A 118 -17.92 7.53 7.23
N PHE A 119 -17.63 6.90 6.09
CA PHE A 119 -17.45 7.61 4.82
C PHE A 119 -18.74 8.31 4.39
N ILE A 120 -19.88 7.61 4.43
CA ILE A 120 -21.18 8.23 4.12
C ILE A 120 -21.55 9.28 5.15
N CYS A 121 -21.44 8.98 6.45
CA CYS A 121 -21.78 9.92 7.51
C CYS A 121 -21.03 11.25 7.34
N ARG A 122 -19.74 11.16 6.98
CA ARG A 122 -18.87 12.33 6.87
C ARG A 122 -19.07 13.15 5.59
N PHE A 123 -19.39 12.50 4.48
CA PHE A 123 -19.39 13.12 3.16
C PHE A 123 -20.78 13.16 2.48
N ASN A 124 -21.85 13.01 3.24
CA ASN A 124 -23.24 13.00 2.74
C ASN A 124 -23.74 14.36 2.18
N ASN A 125 -23.01 15.45 2.44
CA ASN A 125 -23.34 16.79 1.96
C ASN A 125 -22.90 17.06 0.51
N GLY A 126 -22.35 16.06 -0.19
CA GLY A 126 -21.97 16.15 -1.59
C GLY A 126 -20.61 16.80 -1.89
N SER A 127 -19.87 17.22 -0.85
CA SER A 127 -18.49 17.74 -0.97
C SER A 127 -17.60 17.10 0.10
N PRO A 128 -16.33 16.75 -0.17
CA PRO A 128 -15.63 16.79 -1.46
C PRO A 128 -16.15 15.77 -2.49
N ARG A 129 -15.59 15.79 -3.70
CA ARG A 129 -15.82 14.76 -4.73
C ARG A 129 -14.78 13.66 -4.63
N PHE A 130 -15.14 12.50 -5.16
CA PHE A 130 -14.29 11.31 -5.12
C PHE A 130 -14.18 10.68 -6.51
N ARG A 131 -13.08 9.97 -6.72
CA ARG A 131 -12.91 9.07 -7.86
C ARG A 131 -12.42 7.71 -7.36
N PRO A 132 -13.12 6.60 -7.71
CA PRO A 132 -12.59 5.25 -7.50
C PRO A 132 -11.27 5.05 -8.26
N LEU A 133 -10.27 4.46 -7.61
CA LEU A 133 -8.95 4.23 -8.19
C LEU A 133 -8.80 2.77 -8.62
N THR A 134 -8.41 2.57 -9.87
CA THR A 134 -7.95 1.26 -10.37
C THR A 134 -6.49 1.03 -9.96
N LYS A 135 -5.99 -0.21 -10.04
CA LYS A 135 -4.58 -0.51 -9.72
C LYS A 135 -3.57 0.32 -10.55
N ARG A 136 -3.94 0.78 -11.72
CA ARG A 136 -3.09 1.64 -12.56
C ARG A 136 -2.91 3.04 -11.98
N ASP A 137 -3.90 3.52 -11.23
CA ASP A 137 -3.92 4.86 -10.64
C ASP A 137 -3.17 4.91 -9.28
N TRP A 138 -2.77 3.75 -8.72
CA TRP A 138 -2.26 3.68 -7.35
C TRP A 138 -0.89 4.33 -7.17
N LEU A 139 -0.07 4.40 -8.21
CA LEU A 139 1.32 4.83 -8.14
C LEU A 139 1.53 6.33 -8.41
N SER A 140 0.57 6.98 -9.04
CA SER A 140 0.65 8.41 -9.39
C SER A 140 -0.58 9.16 -8.91
N GLU A 141 -0.43 10.44 -8.59
CA GLU A 141 -1.53 11.33 -8.28
C GLU A 141 -2.31 11.68 -9.55
N LEU A 142 -3.63 11.80 -9.40
CA LEU A 142 -4.50 12.18 -10.49
C LEU A 142 -4.36 13.68 -10.79
N GLN A 143 -4.23 13.98 -12.07
CA GLN A 143 -4.21 15.34 -12.58
C GLN A 143 -5.54 15.66 -13.27
N ALA A 144 -6.22 16.74 -12.89
CA ALA A 144 -7.38 17.28 -13.57
C ALA A 144 -8.45 16.23 -13.98
N VAL A 145 -9.01 15.54 -12.99
CA VAL A 145 -10.07 14.54 -13.22
C VAL A 145 -11.27 15.19 -13.95
N PRO A 146 -11.81 14.58 -15.03
CA PRO A 146 -13.00 15.08 -15.73
C PRO A 146 -14.22 15.22 -14.82
N VAL A 147 -15.10 16.19 -15.10
CA VAL A 147 -16.25 16.52 -14.23
C VAL A 147 -17.21 15.33 -14.07
N ASP A 148 -17.42 14.57 -15.11
CA ASP A 148 -18.29 13.38 -15.14
C ASP A 148 -17.73 12.20 -14.33
N GLU A 149 -16.43 12.19 -14.05
CA GLU A 149 -15.76 11.20 -13.18
C GLU A 149 -15.66 11.63 -11.71
N ARG A 150 -16.08 12.87 -11.36
CA ARG A 150 -16.05 13.41 -9.99
C ARG A 150 -17.34 13.05 -9.27
N LEU A 151 -17.34 12.00 -8.49
CA LEU A 151 -18.53 11.43 -7.88
C LEU A 151 -18.75 11.97 -6.45
N PRO A 152 -19.99 12.26 -6.03
CA PRO A 152 -20.32 12.38 -4.62
C PRO A 152 -20.14 11.04 -3.91
N ALA A 153 -20.05 11.05 -2.58
CA ALA A 153 -19.69 9.87 -1.79
C ALA A 153 -20.61 8.66 -2.03
N ASP A 154 -21.93 8.88 -2.09
CA ASP A 154 -22.92 7.82 -2.35
C ASP A 154 -22.74 7.16 -3.72
N ARG A 155 -22.49 7.94 -4.75
CA ARG A 155 -22.22 7.45 -6.10
C ARG A 155 -20.86 6.75 -6.20
N CYS A 156 -19.87 7.27 -5.49
CA CYS A 156 -18.57 6.63 -5.39
C CYS A 156 -18.70 5.22 -4.78
N LEU A 157 -19.44 5.09 -3.67
CA LEU A 157 -19.69 3.78 -3.06
C LEU A 157 -20.47 2.84 -3.97
N ALA A 158 -21.50 3.34 -4.67
CA ALA A 158 -22.25 2.51 -5.63
C ALA A 158 -21.34 1.96 -6.73
N ALA A 159 -20.37 2.74 -7.20
CA ALA A 159 -19.37 2.28 -8.17
C ALA A 159 -18.39 1.23 -7.60
N LEU A 160 -18.09 1.28 -6.29
CA LEU A 160 -17.22 0.32 -5.59
C LEU A 160 -17.93 -1.00 -5.28
N SER A 161 -19.22 -0.97 -4.96
CA SER A 161 -20.02 -2.13 -4.51
C SER A 161 -20.13 -3.27 -5.55
N SER A 162 -19.75 -3.03 -6.79
CA SER A 162 -19.71 -4.05 -7.85
C SER A 162 -18.47 -4.94 -7.80
N SER A 163 -17.51 -4.65 -6.93
CA SER A 163 -16.22 -5.35 -6.85
C SER A 163 -15.94 -5.91 -5.45
N ARG A 164 -15.53 -7.17 -5.39
CA ARG A 164 -14.96 -7.93 -4.25
C ARG A 164 -15.16 -7.33 -2.85
N GLU A 165 -16.25 -7.68 -2.18
CA GLU A 165 -16.66 -7.20 -0.84
C GLU A 165 -15.62 -7.41 0.28
N HIS A 166 -14.69 -8.36 0.12
CA HIS A 166 -13.64 -8.65 1.10
C HIS A 166 -12.38 -7.79 0.96
N TYR A 167 -12.39 -6.79 0.07
CA TYR A 167 -11.22 -5.94 -0.17
C TYR A 167 -11.51 -4.50 0.24
N ALA A 168 -10.47 -3.79 0.68
CA ALA A 168 -10.53 -2.34 0.81
C ALA A 168 -10.49 -1.68 -0.57
N HIS A 169 -11.30 -0.65 -0.76
CA HIS A 169 -11.48 0.06 -2.02
C HIS A 169 -10.75 1.39 -2.02
N HIS A 170 -9.85 1.60 -2.96
CA HIS A 170 -9.04 2.80 -3.06
C HIS A 170 -9.78 3.92 -3.77
N VAL A 171 -9.77 5.12 -3.19
CA VAL A 171 -10.41 6.32 -3.73
C VAL A 171 -9.49 7.53 -3.63
N ALA A 172 -9.58 8.43 -4.60
CA ALA A 172 -9.01 9.77 -4.52
C ALA A 172 -10.09 10.75 -4.05
N MET A 173 -9.72 11.68 -3.18
CA MET A 173 -10.49 12.84 -2.80
C MET A 173 -10.05 14.02 -3.67
N LEU A 174 -10.99 14.76 -4.22
CA LEU A 174 -10.76 15.80 -5.21
C LEU A 174 -11.23 17.17 -4.70
N ASP A 175 -10.53 18.22 -5.09
CA ASP A 175 -10.99 19.60 -4.97
C ASP A 175 -12.04 19.97 -6.05
N ASP A 176 -12.52 21.18 -6.03
CA ASP A 176 -13.52 21.69 -7.00
C ASP A 176 -12.95 21.76 -8.43
N ASN A 177 -11.64 21.85 -8.59
CA ASN A 177 -10.96 21.84 -9.88
C ASN A 177 -10.72 20.41 -10.41
N GLY A 178 -10.94 19.39 -9.57
CA GLY A 178 -10.70 17.99 -9.90
C GLY A 178 -9.23 17.56 -9.70
N LEU A 179 -8.47 18.33 -8.94
CA LEU A 179 -7.14 17.92 -8.51
C LEU A 179 -7.25 17.00 -7.30
N GLU A 180 -6.41 15.98 -7.24
CA GLU A 180 -6.33 15.11 -6.08
C GLU A 180 -5.73 15.86 -4.89
N THR A 181 -6.48 15.92 -3.79
CA THR A 181 -6.03 16.52 -2.53
C THR A 181 -5.54 15.49 -1.54
N SER A 182 -6.05 14.27 -1.62
CA SER A 182 -5.63 13.13 -0.82
C SER A 182 -6.20 11.84 -1.39
N ARG A 183 -5.76 10.71 -0.87
CA ARG A 183 -6.32 9.41 -1.21
C ARG A 183 -6.50 8.53 0.02
N GLY A 184 -7.45 7.64 -0.07
CA GLY A 184 -7.78 6.75 1.03
C GLY A 184 -8.38 5.44 0.59
N PHE A 185 -8.65 4.61 1.59
CA PHE A 185 -9.41 3.38 1.40
C PHE A 185 -10.76 3.46 2.11
N VAL A 186 -11.79 2.94 1.44
CA VAL A 186 -13.08 2.66 2.05
C VAL A 186 -13.14 1.16 2.30
N VAL A 187 -13.35 0.77 3.57
CA VAL A 187 -13.35 -0.63 4.00
C VAL A 187 -14.76 -1.12 4.29
N MET A 188 -15.06 -2.32 3.79
CA MET A 188 -16.32 -3.03 4.05
C MET A 188 -16.22 -3.83 5.36
N ALA A 189 -17.37 -4.14 5.99
CA ALA A 189 -17.43 -4.91 7.22
C ALA A 189 -16.66 -6.24 7.16
N PRO A 190 -16.74 -7.08 6.10
CA PRO A 190 -16.00 -8.33 6.03
C PRO A 190 -14.46 -8.14 6.05
N TRP A 191 -13.94 -7.02 5.52
CA TRP A 191 -12.51 -6.71 5.59
C TRP A 191 -12.09 -6.44 7.04
N LEU A 192 -12.89 -5.67 7.79
CA LEU A 192 -12.62 -5.37 9.21
C LEU A 192 -12.71 -6.63 10.08
N GLU A 193 -13.68 -7.49 9.87
CA GLU A 193 -13.83 -8.75 10.61
C GLU A 193 -12.59 -9.64 10.49
N VAL A 194 -12.07 -9.79 9.26
CA VAL A 194 -10.85 -10.57 9.02
C VAL A 194 -9.64 -9.95 9.71
N THR A 195 -9.45 -8.62 9.62
CA THR A 195 -8.29 -7.95 10.20
C THR A 195 -8.32 -7.96 11.73
N GLN A 196 -9.49 -7.74 12.34
CA GLN A 196 -9.66 -7.79 13.80
C GLN A 196 -9.45 -9.19 14.37
N ALA A 197 -9.90 -10.24 13.67
CA ALA A 197 -9.64 -11.62 14.09
C ALA A 197 -8.15 -11.97 14.07
N GLN A 198 -7.37 -11.40 13.14
CA GLN A 198 -5.92 -11.60 13.08
C GLN A 198 -5.15 -10.80 14.12
N ASP A 199 -5.63 -9.62 14.50
CA ASP A 199 -4.99 -8.77 15.52
C ASP A 199 -5.10 -9.40 16.92
N GLN A 200 -6.18 -10.14 17.22
CA GLN A 200 -6.42 -10.82 18.51
C GLN A 200 -5.64 -12.13 18.66
N THR A 201 -4.96 -12.61 17.65
CA THR A 201 -4.30 -13.94 17.63
C THR A 201 -2.78 -13.85 17.87
N VAL A 202 -2.26 -12.68 18.21
CA VAL A 202 -0.82 -12.42 18.42
C VAL A 202 -0.49 -12.23 19.90
#